data_1e7c6f7ac4be6aa55127a80aaf39e133
#
_entry.id   1e7c6f7ac4be6aa55127a80aaf39e133
#
_cell.length_a   1.000
_cell.length_b   1.000
_cell.length_c   1.000
_cell.angle_alpha   90.00
_cell.angle_beta   90.00
_cell.angle_gamma   90.00
#
_symmetry.space_group_name_H-M   'P 1'
#
loop_
_entity.id
_entity.type
_entity.pdbx_description
1 polymer ?
#
loop_
_entity_poly.entity_id
_entity_poly.type
_entity_poly.pdbx_seq_one_letter_code
_entity_poly.pdbx_strand_id
1 'polypeptide(L)'
;MIFLRSALYQILFLPWTLILCLGYLPLLVAAPRRTVQRAAAFWLEGALWMQKYVLGLSFEVLGQENLPKGGAILAAKHQSAWETMVFHRLVGDPAFVLKRELLKLPLIGWYMRGTGQIAIDRAARGAALKQMLDKGKRAVEQGRSLVIFPEGTRQPTGHAGRYHSGVYKLYEALGVPVVPIALNSGLFWGRNAFLRHPGRITLQVLPPIPPGLGREAFMSRLQTEIETATRALELQAGG
;
A
#
# COMPACT_ATOMS: atom_id res chain seq x y z
N MET A 1 -12.82 -26.40 -1.14
CA MET A 1 -11.36 -26.21 -1.23
C MET A 1 -10.92 -24.81 -0.82
N ILE A 2 -11.58 -23.72 -1.26
CA ILE A 2 -11.20 -22.33 -0.94
C ILE A 2 -11.21 -22.06 0.57
N PHE A 3 -12.24 -22.52 1.29
CA PHE A 3 -12.34 -22.37 2.74
C PHE A 3 -11.14 -23.01 3.46
N LEU A 4 -10.81 -24.26 3.13
CA LEU A 4 -9.68 -24.99 3.74
C LEU A 4 -8.34 -24.30 3.50
N ARG A 5 -8.10 -23.82 2.28
CA ARG A 5 -6.89 -23.05 1.95
C ARG A 5 -6.83 -21.74 2.74
N SER A 6 -7.96 -21.02 2.85
CA SER A 6 -8.03 -19.77 3.60
C SER A 6 -7.82 -20.00 5.10
N ALA A 7 -8.38 -21.07 5.66
CA ALA A 7 -8.17 -21.46 7.05
C ALA A 7 -6.71 -21.88 7.31
N LEU A 8 -6.13 -22.73 6.44
CA LEU A 8 -4.73 -23.14 6.55
C LEU A 8 -3.78 -21.93 6.47
N TYR A 9 -4.04 -21.01 5.53
CA TYR A 9 -3.26 -19.76 5.46
C TYR A 9 -3.33 -18.99 6.78
N GLN A 10 -4.50 -18.88 7.40
CA GLN A 10 -4.66 -18.15 8.66
C GLN A 10 -3.92 -18.84 9.82
N ILE A 11 -4.00 -20.18 9.87
CA ILE A 11 -3.30 -21.02 10.86
C ILE A 11 -1.78 -20.87 10.75
N LEU A 12 -1.25 -20.70 9.54
CA LEU A 12 0.19 -20.51 9.31
C LEU A 12 0.61 -19.05 9.50
N PHE A 13 -0.19 -18.10 8.99
CA PHE A 13 0.13 -16.69 8.99
C PHE A 13 0.13 -16.06 10.39
N LEU A 14 -0.80 -16.44 11.26
CA LEU A 14 -0.87 -15.89 12.61
C LEU A 14 0.35 -16.25 13.47
N PRO A 15 0.76 -17.54 13.60
CA PRO A 15 2.00 -17.88 14.30
C PRO A 15 3.24 -17.28 13.66
N TRP A 16 3.35 -17.28 12.31
CA TRP A 16 4.43 -16.60 11.59
C TRP A 16 4.56 -15.14 12.00
N THR A 17 3.44 -14.42 11.99
CA THR A 17 3.40 -13.02 12.40
C THR A 17 3.80 -12.85 13.87
N LEU A 18 3.24 -13.67 14.76
CA LEU A 18 3.52 -13.57 16.20
C LEU A 18 4.99 -13.86 16.51
N ILE A 19 5.53 -14.96 15.97
CA ILE A 19 6.93 -15.37 16.20
C ILE A 19 7.89 -14.28 15.73
N LEU A 20 7.71 -13.75 14.51
CA LEU A 20 8.59 -12.71 14.01
C LEU A 20 8.41 -11.37 14.72
N CYS A 21 7.17 -10.98 15.04
CA CYS A 21 6.95 -9.78 15.83
C CYS A 21 7.60 -9.85 17.20
N LEU A 22 7.54 -10.98 17.89
CA LEU A 22 8.19 -11.16 19.20
C LEU A 22 9.72 -11.28 19.06
N GLY A 23 10.21 -12.07 18.11
CA GLY A 23 11.63 -12.27 17.88
C GLY A 23 12.37 -10.98 17.46
N TYR A 24 11.71 -10.10 16.74
CA TYR A 24 12.29 -8.82 16.30
C TYR A 24 12.01 -7.64 17.24
N LEU A 25 11.34 -7.82 18.39
CA LEU A 25 11.11 -6.75 19.35
C LEU A 25 12.39 -5.98 19.75
N PRO A 26 13.53 -6.64 20.01
CA PRO A 26 14.76 -5.90 20.32
C PRO A 26 15.20 -4.93 19.25
N LEU A 27 14.90 -5.19 17.97
CA LEU A 27 15.25 -4.30 16.85
C LEU A 27 14.53 -2.96 16.93
N LEU A 28 13.34 -2.90 17.52
CA LEU A 28 12.57 -1.65 17.67
C LEU A 28 13.25 -0.65 18.58
N VAL A 29 14.09 -1.12 19.51
CA VAL A 29 14.77 -0.29 20.52
C VAL A 29 16.24 -0.07 20.11
N ALA A 30 16.92 -1.12 19.64
CA ALA A 30 18.36 -1.14 19.49
C ALA A 30 18.86 -0.95 18.04
N ALA A 31 17.97 -1.04 17.03
CA ALA A 31 18.39 -1.05 15.64
C ALA A 31 17.96 0.21 14.87
N PRO A 32 18.76 0.63 13.85
CA PRO A 32 18.36 1.69 12.94
C PRO A 32 17.06 1.32 12.18
N ARG A 33 16.26 2.33 11.81
CA ARG A 33 15.00 2.17 11.06
C ARG A 33 15.12 1.22 9.86
N ARG A 34 16.22 1.31 9.09
CA ARG A 34 16.44 0.46 7.92
C ARG A 34 16.52 -1.03 8.26
N THR A 35 17.05 -1.38 9.43
CA THR A 35 17.08 -2.78 9.91
C THR A 35 15.68 -3.25 10.27
N VAL A 36 14.89 -2.41 10.96
CA VAL A 36 13.47 -2.70 11.23
C VAL A 36 12.69 -2.88 9.93
N GLN A 37 12.94 -2.03 8.92
CA GLN A 37 12.32 -2.14 7.61
C GLN A 37 12.67 -3.47 6.91
N ARG A 38 13.92 -3.92 6.98
CA ARG A 38 14.33 -5.23 6.42
C ARG A 38 13.64 -6.40 7.12
N ALA A 39 13.50 -6.34 8.46
CA ALA A 39 12.76 -7.33 9.22
C ALA A 39 11.28 -7.36 8.83
N ALA A 40 10.66 -6.18 8.65
CA ALA A 40 9.29 -6.09 8.15
C ALA A 40 9.15 -6.62 6.72
N ALA A 41 10.12 -6.34 5.83
CA ALA A 41 10.15 -6.89 4.48
C ALA A 41 10.25 -8.43 4.49
N PHE A 42 11.08 -9.01 5.35
CA PHE A 42 11.18 -10.47 5.51
C PHE A 42 9.83 -11.09 5.96
N TRP A 43 9.14 -10.46 6.91
CA TRP A 43 7.81 -10.89 7.31
C TRP A 43 6.82 -10.85 6.14
N LEU A 44 6.82 -9.78 5.34
CA LEU A 44 5.96 -9.62 4.16
C LEU A 44 6.28 -10.64 3.07
N GLU A 45 7.57 -10.95 2.84
CA GLU A 45 7.99 -11.98 1.90
C GLU A 45 7.45 -13.36 2.27
N GLY A 46 7.52 -13.75 3.56
CA GLY A 46 6.92 -14.99 4.04
C GLY A 46 5.40 -15.00 3.87
N ALA A 47 4.73 -13.88 4.09
CA ALA A 47 3.29 -13.75 3.84
C ALA A 47 2.94 -13.95 2.35
N LEU A 48 3.68 -13.32 1.43
CA LEU A 48 3.49 -13.47 -0.02
C LEU A 48 3.82 -14.90 -0.48
N TRP A 49 4.84 -15.53 0.10
CA TRP A 49 5.16 -16.93 -0.15
C TRP A 49 4.00 -17.86 0.24
N MET A 50 3.47 -17.71 1.45
CA MET A 50 2.31 -18.49 1.91
C MET A 50 1.08 -18.24 1.02
N GLN A 51 0.84 -17.02 0.56
CA GLN A 51 -0.24 -16.72 -0.38
C GLN A 51 -0.08 -17.51 -1.67
N LYS A 52 1.13 -17.56 -2.24
CA LYS A 52 1.40 -18.27 -3.47
C LYS A 52 1.19 -19.78 -3.31
N TYR A 53 1.74 -20.41 -2.28
CA TYR A 53 1.78 -21.88 -2.16
C TYR A 53 0.61 -22.47 -1.40
N VAL A 54 0.01 -21.75 -0.46
CA VAL A 54 -1.15 -22.23 0.31
C VAL A 54 -2.46 -21.80 -0.36
N LEU A 55 -2.58 -20.52 -0.69
CA LEU A 55 -3.80 -20.00 -1.33
C LEU A 55 -3.85 -20.26 -2.84
N GLY A 56 -2.71 -20.44 -3.50
CA GLY A 56 -2.61 -20.41 -4.95
C GLY A 56 -2.81 -19.00 -5.52
N LEU A 57 -2.48 -17.97 -4.71
CA LEU A 57 -2.64 -16.56 -5.06
C LEU A 57 -1.26 -15.97 -5.40
N SER A 58 -0.99 -15.82 -6.68
CA SER A 58 0.21 -15.21 -7.23
C SER A 58 -0.04 -13.74 -7.62
N PHE A 59 1.00 -13.05 -8.04
CA PHE A 59 0.85 -11.71 -8.60
C PHE A 59 1.88 -11.43 -9.70
N GLU A 60 1.58 -10.43 -10.51
CA GLU A 60 2.49 -9.83 -11.49
C GLU A 60 2.45 -8.31 -11.39
N VAL A 61 3.50 -7.68 -11.86
CA VAL A 61 3.62 -6.22 -11.91
C VAL A 61 3.92 -5.81 -13.34
N LEU A 62 3.03 -4.99 -13.92
CA LEU A 62 3.17 -4.39 -15.24
C LEU A 62 3.65 -2.94 -15.11
N GLY A 63 4.40 -2.45 -16.09
CA GLY A 63 4.85 -1.06 -16.12
C GLY A 63 5.89 -0.70 -15.06
N GLN A 64 6.72 -1.64 -14.62
CA GLN A 64 7.76 -1.38 -13.60
C GLN A 64 8.74 -0.28 -14.00
N GLU A 65 8.94 -0.07 -15.29
CA GLU A 65 9.75 1.00 -15.87
C GLU A 65 9.26 2.41 -15.50
N ASN A 66 7.99 2.54 -15.15
CA ASN A 66 7.37 3.79 -14.68
C ASN A 66 7.68 4.11 -13.20
N LEU A 67 8.28 3.16 -12.45
CA LEU A 67 8.66 3.42 -11.08
C LEU A 67 9.84 4.41 -11.03
N PRO A 68 9.76 5.43 -10.17
CA PRO A 68 10.82 6.42 -10.08
C PRO A 68 12.07 5.84 -9.43
N LYS A 69 13.25 6.30 -9.88
CA LYS A 69 14.53 5.96 -9.26
C LYS A 69 14.79 6.68 -7.93
N GLY A 70 13.90 7.58 -7.50
CA GLY A 70 13.98 8.36 -6.27
C GLY A 70 12.63 8.45 -5.57
N GLY A 71 12.52 9.34 -4.60
CA GLY A 71 11.28 9.57 -3.87
C GLY A 71 10.17 10.12 -4.76
N ALA A 72 9.00 9.48 -4.74
CA ALA A 72 7.80 9.91 -5.46
C ALA A 72 6.56 9.62 -4.63
N ILE A 73 5.39 10.03 -5.13
CA ILE A 73 4.10 9.67 -4.55
C ILE A 73 3.51 8.54 -5.39
N LEU A 74 3.31 7.37 -4.80
CA LEU A 74 2.60 6.24 -5.40
C LEU A 74 1.14 6.33 -4.97
N ALA A 75 0.25 6.70 -5.88
CA ALA A 75 -1.17 6.81 -5.63
C ALA A 75 -1.89 5.57 -6.15
N ALA A 76 -2.34 4.70 -5.25
CA ALA A 76 -2.82 3.38 -5.61
C ALA A 76 -4.31 3.19 -5.34
N LYS A 77 -4.98 2.41 -6.20
CA LYS A 77 -6.29 1.83 -5.91
C LYS A 77 -6.24 1.04 -4.61
N HIS A 78 -7.32 1.07 -3.84
CA HIS A 78 -7.39 0.37 -2.55
C HIS A 78 -8.59 -0.57 -2.49
N GLN A 79 -8.36 -1.88 -2.62
CA GLN A 79 -9.40 -2.91 -2.61
C GLN A 79 -9.19 -3.96 -1.52
N SER A 80 -7.94 -4.25 -1.15
CA SER A 80 -7.56 -5.35 -0.27
C SER A 80 -6.55 -4.94 0.81
N ALA A 81 -6.23 -5.84 1.72
CA ALA A 81 -5.04 -5.74 2.54
C ALA A 81 -3.77 -6.15 1.77
N TRP A 82 -3.93 -6.89 0.69
CA TRP A 82 -2.84 -7.46 -0.11
C TRP A 82 -1.89 -6.40 -0.64
N GLU A 83 -2.40 -5.30 -1.20
CA GLU A 83 -1.56 -4.26 -1.78
C GLU A 83 -0.61 -3.62 -0.77
N THR A 84 -0.97 -3.58 0.50
CA THR A 84 -0.05 -3.06 1.53
C THR A 84 1.16 -3.98 1.77
N MET A 85 1.09 -5.23 1.32
CA MET A 85 2.16 -6.20 1.49
C MET A 85 3.17 -6.16 0.33
N VAL A 86 2.75 -5.79 -0.90
CA VAL A 86 3.58 -5.88 -2.10
C VAL A 86 4.47 -4.66 -2.35
N PHE A 87 4.11 -3.49 -1.83
CA PHE A 87 4.82 -2.24 -2.15
C PHE A 87 6.31 -2.23 -1.75
N HIS A 88 6.72 -3.03 -0.76
CA HIS A 88 8.13 -3.15 -0.42
C HIS A 88 8.97 -3.77 -1.54
N ARG A 89 8.36 -4.62 -2.39
CA ARG A 89 9.03 -5.16 -3.59
C ARG A 89 9.15 -4.14 -4.70
N LEU A 90 8.20 -3.18 -4.77
CA LEU A 90 8.20 -2.16 -5.80
C LEU A 90 9.25 -1.08 -5.54
N VAL A 91 9.36 -0.63 -4.29
CA VAL A 91 10.18 0.54 -3.94
C VAL A 91 11.11 0.32 -2.73
N GLY A 92 11.24 -0.91 -2.24
CA GLY A 92 12.13 -1.31 -1.16
C GLY A 92 11.80 -0.74 0.22
N ASP A 93 11.56 0.55 0.33
CA ASP A 93 11.31 1.25 1.61
C ASP A 93 10.13 2.24 1.49
N PRO A 94 8.89 1.74 1.32
CA PRO A 94 7.71 2.58 1.19
C PRO A 94 7.37 3.29 2.50
N ALA A 95 6.91 4.55 2.40
CA ALA A 95 6.32 5.32 3.49
C ALA A 95 4.81 5.42 3.29
N PHE A 96 4.03 4.58 3.93
CA PHE A 96 2.58 4.60 3.83
C PHE A 96 1.96 5.75 4.60
N VAL A 97 1.02 6.44 3.96
CA VAL A 97 0.09 7.35 4.64
C VAL A 97 -1.09 6.54 5.17
N LEU A 98 -1.19 6.42 6.48
CA LEU A 98 -2.16 5.53 7.13
C LEU A 98 -2.94 6.21 8.26
N LYS A 99 -4.01 5.59 8.73
CA LYS A 99 -4.79 6.08 9.86
C LYS A 99 -4.02 5.92 11.17
N ARG A 100 -4.05 6.95 12.03
CA ARG A 100 -3.38 6.95 13.33
C ARG A 100 -3.80 5.79 14.24
N GLU A 101 -5.06 5.36 14.14
CA GLU A 101 -5.60 4.25 14.93
C GLU A 101 -4.87 2.94 14.67
N LEU A 102 -4.30 2.73 13.48
CA LEU A 102 -3.53 1.53 13.16
C LEU A 102 -2.25 1.41 14.00
N LEU A 103 -1.72 2.53 14.50
CA LEU A 103 -0.58 2.51 15.43
C LEU A 103 -0.93 1.97 16.84
N LYS A 104 -2.23 1.84 17.16
CA LYS A 104 -2.71 1.27 18.42
C LYS A 104 -2.77 -0.26 18.39
N LEU A 105 -2.67 -0.86 17.18
CA LEU A 105 -2.65 -2.33 17.06
C LEU A 105 -1.41 -2.89 17.77
N PRO A 106 -1.60 -3.85 18.71
CA PRO A 106 -0.48 -4.48 19.39
C PRO A 106 0.52 -5.07 18.39
N LEU A 107 1.81 -5.02 18.68
CA LEU A 107 2.91 -5.48 17.84
C LEU A 107 2.99 -4.73 16.50
N ILE A 108 2.03 -4.93 15.61
CA ILE A 108 2.03 -4.35 14.24
C ILE A 108 2.16 -2.82 14.29
N GLY A 109 1.44 -2.14 15.18
CA GLY A 109 1.53 -0.69 15.34
C GLY A 109 2.93 -0.21 15.78
N TRP A 110 3.65 -1.02 16.55
CA TRP A 110 5.03 -0.71 16.96
C TRP A 110 5.97 -0.79 15.75
N TYR A 111 5.84 -1.82 14.90
CA TYR A 111 6.61 -1.92 13.66
C TYR A 111 6.26 -0.82 12.66
N MET A 112 4.99 -0.42 12.55
CA MET A 112 4.60 0.73 11.74
C MET A 112 5.30 2.01 12.18
N ARG A 113 5.48 2.23 13.51
CA ARG A 113 6.27 3.36 14.03
C ARG A 113 7.76 3.17 13.74
N GLY A 114 8.31 1.99 14.03
CA GLY A 114 9.73 1.65 13.84
C GLY A 114 10.17 1.74 12.38
N THR A 115 9.30 1.44 11.43
CA THR A 115 9.54 1.59 9.98
C THR A 115 9.27 3.00 9.46
N GLY A 116 8.82 3.92 10.32
CA GLY A 116 8.60 5.33 9.94
C GLY A 116 7.43 5.53 8.98
N GLN A 117 6.29 4.89 9.25
CA GLN A 117 5.07 5.11 8.50
C GLN A 117 4.42 6.45 8.90
N ILE A 118 3.70 7.08 7.97
CA ILE A 118 3.09 8.41 8.14
C ILE A 118 1.66 8.25 8.63
N ALA A 119 1.50 8.21 9.96
CA ALA A 119 0.19 8.13 10.57
C ALA A 119 -0.47 9.50 10.68
N ILE A 120 -1.71 9.61 10.21
CA ILE A 120 -2.50 10.84 10.24
C ILE A 120 -3.77 10.67 11.06
N ASP A 121 -4.06 11.67 11.89
CA ASP A 121 -5.34 11.79 12.58
C ASP A 121 -6.31 12.60 11.70
N ARG A 122 -7.21 11.90 11.01
CA ARG A 122 -8.12 12.54 10.06
C ARG A 122 -9.11 13.50 10.73
N ALA A 123 -9.37 13.35 12.02
CA ALA A 123 -10.23 14.24 12.77
C ALA A 123 -9.57 15.61 13.02
N ALA A 124 -8.25 15.66 13.07
CA ALA A 124 -7.48 16.88 13.32
C ALA A 124 -7.33 17.80 12.09
N ARG A 125 -8.04 17.51 10.99
CA ARG A 125 -8.11 18.35 9.75
C ARG A 125 -6.78 19.02 9.36
N GLY A 126 -6.65 20.36 9.60
CA GLY A 126 -5.48 21.14 9.20
C GLY A 126 -4.16 20.66 9.85
N ALA A 127 -4.17 20.28 11.13
CA ALA A 127 -2.99 19.76 11.81
C ALA A 127 -2.57 18.38 11.22
N ALA A 128 -3.53 17.54 10.84
CA ALA A 128 -3.27 16.29 10.15
C ALA A 128 -2.61 16.51 8.79
N LEU A 129 -3.08 17.49 8.05
CA LEU A 129 -2.50 17.86 6.75
C LEU A 129 -1.06 18.35 6.92
N LYS A 130 -0.80 19.29 7.85
CA LYS A 130 0.56 19.77 8.12
C LYS A 130 1.50 18.61 8.48
N GLN A 131 1.09 17.74 9.41
CA GLN A 131 1.88 16.57 9.80
C GLN A 131 2.18 15.63 8.63
N MET A 132 1.19 15.41 7.74
CA MET A 132 1.35 14.59 6.54
C MET A 132 2.38 15.21 5.58
N LEU A 133 2.31 16.51 5.35
CA LEU A 133 3.23 17.25 4.47
C LEU A 133 4.67 17.23 5.03
N ASP A 134 4.85 17.56 6.31
CA ASP A 134 6.17 17.60 6.95
C ASP A 134 6.86 16.22 6.94
N LYS A 135 6.11 15.17 7.28
CA LYS A 135 6.64 13.79 7.26
C LYS A 135 6.85 13.28 5.86
N GLY A 136 5.96 13.64 4.93
CA GLY A 136 6.07 13.31 3.52
C GLY A 136 7.32 13.89 2.90
N LYS A 137 7.59 15.18 3.13
CA LYS A 137 8.80 15.86 2.69
C LYS A 137 10.06 15.16 3.16
N ARG A 138 10.15 14.88 4.46
CA ARG A 138 11.31 14.15 5.04
C ARG A 138 11.50 12.76 4.42
N ALA A 139 10.41 12.03 4.13
CA ALA A 139 10.50 10.72 3.51
C ALA A 139 11.05 10.82 2.08
N VAL A 140 10.57 11.75 1.28
CA VAL A 140 11.04 12.01 -0.09
C VAL A 140 12.51 12.45 -0.11
N GLU A 141 12.92 13.35 0.80
CA GLU A 141 14.32 13.78 0.98
C GLU A 141 15.25 12.61 1.34
N GLN A 142 14.72 11.59 2.00
CA GLN A 142 15.44 10.34 2.30
C GLN A 142 15.44 9.34 1.13
N GLY A 143 14.91 9.71 -0.04
CA GLY A 143 14.77 8.84 -1.21
C GLY A 143 13.66 7.81 -1.12
N ARG A 144 12.75 7.91 -0.13
CA ARG A 144 11.61 7.01 0.06
C ARG A 144 10.43 7.45 -0.79
N SER A 145 9.72 6.48 -1.37
CA SER A 145 8.44 6.76 -2.01
C SER A 145 7.28 6.74 -1.01
N LEU A 146 6.39 7.74 -1.14
CA LEU A 146 5.15 7.79 -0.36
C LEU A 146 4.11 6.90 -1.02
N VAL A 147 3.44 6.06 -0.24
CA VAL A 147 2.28 5.29 -0.72
C VAL A 147 1.02 5.88 -0.10
N ILE A 148 0.13 6.34 -0.96
CA ILE A 148 -1.17 6.87 -0.55
C ILE A 148 -2.29 6.18 -1.31
N PHE A 149 -3.38 5.91 -0.60
CA PHE A 149 -4.63 5.44 -1.19
C PHE A 149 -5.60 6.62 -1.25
N PRO A 150 -5.83 7.22 -2.44
CA PRO A 150 -6.63 8.46 -2.54
C PRO A 150 -8.07 8.30 -2.06
N GLU A 151 -8.61 7.09 -2.14
CA GLU A 151 -9.96 6.73 -1.66
C GLU A 151 -10.06 6.72 -0.13
N GLY A 152 -8.92 6.61 0.56
CA GLY A 152 -8.82 6.62 2.01
C GLY A 152 -9.43 5.41 2.72
N THR A 153 -10.10 4.52 2.02
CA THR A 153 -10.66 3.25 2.52
C THR A 153 -10.77 2.27 1.37
N ARG A 154 -10.76 0.97 1.69
CA ARG A 154 -10.90 -0.09 0.68
C ARG A 154 -12.27 -0.02 0.02
N GLN A 155 -12.29 -0.09 -1.32
CA GLN A 155 -13.49 -0.12 -2.14
C GLN A 155 -13.78 -1.54 -2.63
N PRO A 156 -15.05 -1.90 -2.80
CA PRO A 156 -15.40 -3.15 -3.49
C PRO A 156 -14.92 -3.13 -4.94
N THR A 157 -14.74 -4.32 -5.52
CA THR A 157 -14.48 -4.49 -6.94
C THR A 157 -15.58 -3.84 -7.78
N GLY A 158 -15.22 -3.21 -8.89
CA GLY A 158 -16.16 -2.50 -9.78
C GLY A 158 -16.63 -1.14 -9.27
N HIS A 159 -16.17 -0.67 -8.10
CA HIS A 159 -16.58 0.61 -7.53
C HIS A 159 -15.41 1.59 -7.46
N ALA A 160 -15.67 2.80 -7.95
CA ALA A 160 -14.81 3.95 -7.74
C ALA A 160 -15.18 4.66 -6.44
N GLY A 161 -14.24 4.78 -5.52
CA GLY A 161 -14.41 5.58 -4.32
C GLY A 161 -14.21 7.07 -4.58
N ARG A 162 -14.64 7.91 -3.64
CA ARG A 162 -14.33 9.33 -3.68
C ARG A 162 -12.84 9.55 -3.41
N TYR A 163 -12.15 10.24 -4.31
CA TYR A 163 -10.75 10.63 -4.12
C TYR A 163 -10.65 11.88 -3.23
N HIS A 164 -9.89 11.76 -2.16
CA HIS A 164 -9.66 12.85 -1.21
C HIS A 164 -8.54 13.77 -1.66
N SER A 165 -8.70 15.07 -1.44
CA SER A 165 -7.73 16.10 -1.86
C SER A 165 -6.35 16.03 -1.15
N GLY A 166 -6.17 15.14 -0.17
CA GLY A 166 -4.89 14.95 0.49
C GLY A 166 -3.76 14.54 -0.45
N VAL A 167 -4.07 13.75 -1.50
CA VAL A 167 -3.08 13.39 -2.53
C VAL A 167 -2.63 14.61 -3.33
N TYR A 168 -3.55 15.51 -3.69
CA TYR A 168 -3.21 16.77 -4.37
C TYR A 168 -2.35 17.66 -3.48
N LYS A 169 -2.66 17.77 -2.18
CA LYS A 169 -1.86 18.56 -1.25
C LYS A 169 -0.42 18.07 -1.11
N LEU A 170 -0.22 16.74 -1.12
CA LEU A 170 1.12 16.16 -1.19
C LEU A 170 1.81 16.49 -2.52
N TYR A 171 1.12 16.31 -3.65
CA TYR A 171 1.63 16.60 -4.99
C TYR A 171 2.08 18.06 -5.12
N GLU A 172 1.21 19.01 -4.73
CA GLU A 172 1.47 20.43 -4.78
C GLU A 172 2.66 20.83 -3.88
N ALA A 173 2.69 20.33 -2.65
CA ALA A 173 3.69 20.75 -1.66
C ALA A 173 5.06 20.11 -1.86
N LEU A 174 5.12 18.88 -2.38
CA LEU A 174 6.38 18.16 -2.54
C LEU A 174 7.04 18.39 -3.91
N GLY A 175 6.28 18.80 -4.92
CA GLY A 175 6.81 19.04 -6.26
C GLY A 175 7.44 17.81 -6.93
N VAL A 176 7.03 16.59 -6.51
CA VAL A 176 7.51 15.32 -7.05
C VAL A 176 6.43 14.66 -7.91
N PRO A 177 6.80 13.77 -8.86
CA PRO A 177 5.82 13.08 -9.68
C PRO A 177 4.91 12.19 -8.84
N VAL A 178 3.66 12.05 -9.30
CA VAL A 178 2.72 11.06 -8.76
C VAL A 178 2.61 9.91 -9.76
N VAL A 179 2.84 8.69 -9.30
CA VAL A 179 2.71 7.47 -10.08
C VAL A 179 1.37 6.84 -9.75
N PRO A 180 0.40 6.82 -10.69
CA PRO A 180 -0.86 6.14 -10.49
C PRO A 180 -0.65 4.63 -10.53
N ILE A 181 -1.33 3.87 -9.65
CA ILE A 181 -1.22 2.42 -9.60
C ILE A 181 -2.63 1.81 -9.57
N ALA A 182 -2.92 1.00 -10.59
CA ALA A 182 -4.12 0.21 -10.72
C ALA A 182 -3.88 -1.23 -10.28
N LEU A 183 -4.93 -1.92 -9.84
CA LEU A 183 -4.86 -3.33 -9.44
C LEU A 183 -6.25 -3.97 -9.37
N ASN A 184 -6.29 -5.31 -9.38
CA ASN A 184 -7.51 -6.10 -9.30
C ASN A 184 -7.55 -7.02 -8.07
N SER A 185 -6.85 -6.66 -6.99
CA SER A 185 -6.71 -7.49 -5.78
C SER A 185 -8.04 -7.84 -5.11
N GLY A 186 -9.05 -6.98 -5.26
CA GLY A 186 -10.38 -7.18 -4.68
C GLY A 186 -11.11 -8.40 -5.20
N LEU A 187 -10.82 -8.86 -6.43
CA LEU A 187 -11.38 -10.08 -7.00
C LEU A 187 -10.97 -11.34 -6.21
N PHE A 188 -9.76 -11.35 -5.69
CA PHE A 188 -9.16 -12.50 -5.04
C PHE A 188 -9.21 -12.41 -3.51
N TRP A 189 -9.10 -11.20 -3.00
CA TRP A 189 -9.11 -10.93 -1.55
C TRP A 189 -9.87 -9.64 -1.26
N GLY A 190 -11.18 -9.75 -1.15
CA GLY A 190 -12.05 -8.60 -0.88
C GLY A 190 -11.85 -7.98 0.50
N ARG A 191 -12.44 -6.80 0.70
CA ARG A 191 -12.39 -6.07 1.96
C ARG A 191 -12.98 -6.91 3.10
N ASN A 192 -12.19 -7.13 4.16
CA ASN A 192 -12.56 -7.90 5.36
C ASN A 192 -13.00 -9.35 5.08
N ALA A 193 -12.72 -9.88 3.89
CA ALA A 193 -13.09 -11.25 3.55
C ALA A 193 -12.17 -12.26 4.24
N PHE A 194 -12.77 -13.29 4.83
CA PHE A 194 -12.04 -14.47 5.30
C PHE A 194 -11.59 -15.33 4.13
N LEU A 195 -12.47 -15.52 3.14
CA LEU A 195 -12.18 -16.30 1.94
C LEU A 195 -11.22 -15.53 1.03
N ARG A 196 -10.20 -16.26 0.57
CA ARG A 196 -9.21 -15.78 -0.39
C ARG A 196 -9.19 -16.74 -1.57
N HIS A 197 -9.44 -16.21 -2.73
CA HIS A 197 -9.56 -16.99 -3.95
C HIS A 197 -8.19 -17.19 -4.60
N PRO A 198 -7.89 -18.37 -5.16
CA PRO A 198 -6.70 -18.58 -5.95
C PRO A 198 -6.76 -17.77 -7.24
N GLY A 199 -5.60 -17.46 -7.81
CA GLY A 199 -5.50 -16.73 -9.06
C GLY A 199 -4.26 -15.86 -9.13
N ARG A 200 -4.30 -14.85 -10.00
CA ARG A 200 -3.19 -13.92 -10.21
C ARG A 200 -3.68 -12.48 -10.08
N ILE A 201 -3.16 -11.78 -9.08
CA ILE A 201 -3.36 -10.34 -8.94
C ILE A 201 -2.43 -9.63 -9.92
N THR A 202 -2.98 -8.74 -10.73
CA THR A 202 -2.19 -7.84 -11.57
C THR A 202 -2.16 -6.45 -10.94
N LEU A 203 -0.94 -5.93 -10.74
CA LEU A 203 -0.68 -4.56 -10.33
C LEU A 203 -0.05 -3.84 -11.52
N GLN A 204 -0.65 -2.74 -11.97
CA GLN A 204 -0.14 -1.95 -13.09
C GLN A 204 0.34 -0.59 -12.60
N VAL A 205 1.62 -0.32 -12.84
CA VAL A 205 2.25 0.99 -12.61
C VAL A 205 2.05 1.81 -13.88
N LEU A 206 1.28 2.89 -13.78
CA LEU A 206 0.95 3.76 -14.89
C LEU A 206 2.01 4.86 -15.08
N PRO A 207 2.05 5.53 -16.24
CA PRO A 207 2.98 6.63 -16.48
C PRO A 207 2.87 7.71 -15.41
N PRO A 208 4.00 8.28 -14.92
CA PRO A 208 3.97 9.31 -13.88
C PRO A 208 3.26 10.58 -14.33
N ILE A 209 2.48 11.17 -13.45
CA ILE A 209 1.94 12.51 -13.60
C ILE A 209 3.01 13.50 -13.12
N PRO A 210 3.57 14.33 -14.01
CA PRO A 210 4.61 15.29 -13.66
C PRO A 210 4.05 16.40 -12.75
N PRO A 211 4.87 17.07 -11.92
CA PRO A 211 4.43 18.20 -11.10
C PRO A 211 3.97 19.38 -11.97
N GLY A 212 3.12 20.25 -11.40
CA GLY A 212 2.71 21.52 -12.02
C GLY A 212 1.26 21.59 -12.51
N LEU A 213 0.48 20.50 -12.44
CA LEU A 213 -0.94 20.55 -12.78
C LEU A 213 -1.77 21.24 -11.69
N GLY A 214 -2.74 22.03 -12.11
CA GLY A 214 -3.76 22.55 -11.21
C GLY A 214 -4.62 21.44 -10.59
N ARG A 215 -5.27 21.75 -9.46
CA ARG A 215 -6.00 20.78 -8.65
C ARG A 215 -7.02 19.95 -9.45
N GLU A 216 -7.84 20.63 -10.23
CA GLU A 216 -8.92 19.98 -10.97
C GLU A 216 -8.38 19.02 -12.02
N ALA A 217 -7.44 19.49 -12.84
CA ALA A 217 -6.78 18.70 -13.88
C ALA A 217 -6.04 17.49 -13.27
N PHE A 218 -5.29 17.68 -12.18
CA PHE A 218 -4.59 16.61 -11.48
C PHE A 218 -5.56 15.55 -10.95
N MET A 219 -6.58 15.97 -10.20
CA MET A 219 -7.52 15.04 -9.57
C MET A 219 -8.33 14.24 -10.59
N SER A 220 -8.79 14.90 -11.65
CA SER A 220 -9.51 14.25 -12.76
C SER A 220 -8.62 13.25 -13.48
N ARG A 221 -7.40 13.63 -13.83
CA ARG A 221 -6.42 12.76 -14.50
C ARG A 221 -6.09 11.55 -13.65
N LEU A 222 -5.72 11.75 -12.38
CA LEU A 222 -5.35 10.67 -11.45
C LEU A 222 -6.49 9.65 -11.29
N GLN A 223 -7.71 10.12 -11.08
CA GLN A 223 -8.87 9.26 -10.91
C GLN A 223 -9.19 8.50 -12.20
N THR A 224 -9.23 9.18 -13.35
CA THR A 224 -9.52 8.55 -14.64
C THR A 224 -8.50 7.46 -14.97
N GLU A 225 -7.21 7.74 -14.83
CA GLU A 225 -6.15 6.77 -15.14
C GLU A 225 -6.23 5.53 -14.25
N ILE A 226 -6.38 5.70 -12.92
CA ILE A 226 -6.47 4.55 -12.00
C ILE A 226 -7.73 3.74 -12.24
N GLU A 227 -8.90 4.40 -12.35
CA GLU A 227 -10.18 3.66 -12.46
C GLU A 227 -10.32 2.96 -13.82
N THR A 228 -9.88 3.59 -14.90
CA THR A 228 -9.91 2.97 -16.24
C THR A 228 -9.01 1.73 -16.28
N ALA A 229 -7.78 1.84 -15.81
CA ALA A 229 -6.86 0.71 -15.76
C ALA A 229 -7.35 -0.40 -14.80
N THR A 230 -7.84 -0.03 -13.61
CA THR A 230 -8.41 -1.00 -12.66
C THR A 230 -9.54 -1.79 -13.29
N ARG A 231 -10.49 -1.10 -13.95
CA ARG A 231 -11.61 -1.78 -14.62
C ARG A 231 -11.17 -2.72 -15.73
N ALA A 232 -10.17 -2.32 -16.52
CA ALA A 232 -9.59 -3.18 -17.54
C ALA A 232 -8.99 -4.46 -16.94
N LEU A 233 -8.23 -4.34 -15.85
CA LEU A 233 -7.65 -5.49 -15.12
C LEU A 233 -8.73 -6.40 -14.50
N GLU A 234 -9.79 -5.82 -13.97
CA GLU A 234 -10.92 -6.59 -13.42
C GLU A 234 -11.65 -7.40 -14.49
N LEU A 235 -11.90 -6.81 -15.65
CA LEU A 235 -12.55 -7.50 -16.78
C LEU A 235 -11.67 -8.62 -17.35
N GLN A 236 -10.37 -8.40 -17.49
CA GLN A 236 -9.43 -9.43 -17.98
C GLN A 236 -9.32 -10.64 -17.04
N ALA A 237 -9.47 -10.43 -15.74
CA ALA A 237 -9.36 -11.53 -14.77
C ALA A 237 -10.70 -12.22 -14.48
N GLY A 238 -11.84 -11.64 -14.88
CA GLY A 238 -13.18 -12.19 -14.68
C GLY A 238 -13.73 -12.96 -15.88
N GLY A 239 -13.03 -12.94 -17.03
CA GLY A 239 -13.32 -13.75 -18.23
C GLY A 239 -12.47 -15.02 -18.24
#